data_5cbc0819fafb84b87ec989c965b5e59b
#
_entry.id   5cbc0819fafb84b87ec989c965b5e59b
#
_cell.length_a   1.000
_cell.length_b   1.000
_cell.length_c   1.000
_cell.angle_alpha   90.00
_cell.angle_beta   90.00
_cell.angle_gamma   90.00
#
_symmetry.space_group_name_H-M   'P 1'
#
loop_
_entity.id
_entity.type
_entity.pdbx_description
1 polymer ?
#
loop_
_entity_poly.entity_id
_entity_poly.type
_entity_poly.pdbx_seq_one_letter_code
_entity_poly.pdbx_strand_id
1 'polypeptide(L)'
;MITRAMKIEAKAVELYEKTAKTLTNAAVKLLIEELGMDSAKHLKMYQTVERVLKETPYSFKDFDEQRWIDKEVAKRDLKQHIEVENQMIELLKEQIKNVKQPTIKAIFEHIYEDELRHHKILMQVIGSL
;
A
#
# COMPACT_ATOMS: atom_id res chain seq x y z
N MET A 1 15.70 -13.54 8.75
CA MET A 1 15.75 -12.34 7.88
C MET A 1 14.46 -11.50 7.97
N ILE A 2 13.29 -12.08 7.77
CA ILE A 2 12.00 -11.38 7.91
C ILE A 2 11.80 -10.82 9.32
N THR A 3 12.09 -11.59 10.35
CA THR A 3 11.99 -11.16 11.76
C THR A 3 12.85 -9.93 12.04
N ARG A 4 14.06 -9.88 11.47
CA ARG A 4 14.95 -8.72 11.61
C ARG A 4 14.36 -7.49 10.92
N ALA A 5 13.81 -7.65 9.72
CA ALA A 5 13.15 -6.57 8.99
C ALA A 5 11.97 -6.02 9.78
N MET A 6 11.17 -6.90 10.38
CA MET A 6 10.04 -6.51 11.21
C MET A 6 10.47 -5.69 12.43
N LYS A 7 11.55 -6.06 13.08
CA LYS A 7 12.11 -5.30 14.21
C LYS A 7 12.59 -3.92 13.80
N ILE A 8 13.24 -3.83 12.63
CA ILE A 8 13.72 -2.55 12.08
C ILE A 8 12.53 -1.64 11.77
N GLU A 9 11.50 -2.16 11.11
CA GLU A 9 10.31 -1.38 10.76
C GLU A 9 9.54 -0.93 12.03
N ALA A 10 9.39 -1.80 13.02
CA ALA A 10 8.75 -1.45 14.27
C ALA A 10 9.52 -0.33 15.01
N LYS A 11 10.84 -0.39 14.99
CA LYS A 11 11.69 0.66 15.57
C LYS A 11 11.55 1.97 14.79
N ALA A 12 11.48 1.90 13.48
CA ALA A 12 11.29 3.08 12.62
C ALA A 12 9.96 3.78 12.94
N VAL A 13 8.86 3.02 13.06
CA VAL A 13 7.54 3.57 13.45
C VAL A 13 7.66 4.35 14.75
N GLU A 14 8.24 3.73 15.77
CA GLU A 14 8.42 4.36 17.09
C GLU A 14 9.21 5.67 17.01
N LEU A 15 10.33 5.67 16.28
CA LEU A 15 11.18 6.83 16.12
C LEU A 15 10.50 7.96 15.36
N TYR A 16 9.80 7.66 14.28
CA TYR A 16 9.07 8.66 13.51
C TYR A 16 7.94 9.29 14.32
N GLU A 17 7.17 8.49 15.06
CA GLU A 17 6.13 9.00 15.94
C GLU A 17 6.69 9.94 17.01
N LYS A 18 7.80 9.56 17.62
CA LYS A 18 8.47 10.38 18.63
C LYS A 18 8.97 11.70 18.04
N THR A 19 9.61 11.66 16.87
CA THR A 19 10.12 12.85 16.20
C THR A 19 8.98 13.77 15.78
N ALA A 20 7.89 13.24 15.24
CA ALA A 20 6.73 14.04 14.84
C ALA A 20 6.14 14.85 16.00
N LYS A 21 6.14 14.30 17.20
CA LYS A 21 5.63 15.00 18.41
C LYS A 21 6.48 16.20 18.81
N THR A 22 7.76 16.23 18.43
CA THR A 22 8.66 17.35 18.78
C THR A 22 8.65 18.46 17.74
N LEU A 23 8.07 18.23 16.57
CA LEU A 23 8.07 19.20 15.48
C LEU A 23 6.91 20.18 15.60
N THR A 24 7.21 21.46 15.38
CA THR A 24 6.22 22.54 15.41
C THR A 24 5.80 22.97 14.00
N ASN A 25 6.66 22.79 13.01
CA ASN A 25 6.32 23.11 11.62
C ASN A 25 5.36 22.04 11.06
N ALA A 26 4.14 22.45 10.75
CA ALA A 26 3.08 21.53 10.32
C ALA A 26 3.44 20.75 9.05
N ALA A 27 4.12 21.37 8.09
CA ALA A 27 4.51 20.72 6.85
C ALA A 27 5.58 19.64 7.06
N VAL A 28 6.60 19.95 7.86
CA VAL A 28 7.66 18.99 8.21
C VAL A 28 7.10 17.85 9.04
N LYS A 29 6.23 18.16 10.01
CA LYS A 29 5.56 17.16 10.83
C LYS A 29 4.77 16.17 9.95
N LEU A 30 4.03 16.68 8.96
CA LEU A 30 3.26 15.86 8.04
C LEU A 30 4.15 14.88 7.25
N LEU A 31 5.32 15.33 6.79
CA LEU A 31 6.28 14.46 6.10
C LEU A 31 6.81 13.35 7.01
N ILE A 32 7.13 13.67 8.25
CA ILE A 32 7.61 12.69 9.22
C ILE A 32 6.51 11.69 9.58
N GLU A 33 5.29 12.14 9.73
CA GLU A 33 4.13 11.26 9.94
C GLU A 33 3.93 10.31 8.75
N GLU A 34 4.10 10.80 7.52
CA GLU A 34 4.03 9.99 6.31
C GLU A 34 5.08 8.86 6.33
N LEU A 35 6.31 9.17 6.68
CA LEU A 35 7.37 8.15 6.79
C LEU A 35 7.03 7.10 7.84
N GLY A 36 6.44 7.51 8.96
CA GLY A 36 5.96 6.59 9.99
C GLY A 36 4.85 5.67 9.49
N MET A 37 3.91 6.21 8.72
CA MET A 37 2.84 5.42 8.10
C MET A 37 3.39 4.40 7.11
N ASP A 38 4.39 4.76 6.31
CA ASP A 38 5.02 3.84 5.38
C ASP A 38 5.71 2.69 6.12
N SER A 39 6.44 2.98 7.18
CA SER A 39 7.08 1.95 8.01
C SER A 39 6.06 1.02 8.66
N ALA A 40 4.93 1.55 9.14
CA ALA A 40 3.84 0.76 9.70
C ALA A 40 3.22 -0.16 8.63
N LYS A 41 3.04 0.34 7.42
CA LYS A 41 2.57 -0.43 6.28
C LYS A 41 3.54 -1.57 5.94
N HIS A 42 4.84 -1.29 5.88
CA HIS A 42 5.85 -2.30 5.61
C HIS A 42 5.89 -3.37 6.68
N LEU A 43 5.78 -2.99 7.96
CA LEU A 43 5.71 -3.95 9.07
C LEU A 43 4.56 -4.93 8.87
N LYS A 44 3.39 -4.42 8.54
CA LYS A 44 2.21 -5.25 8.27
C LYS A 44 2.41 -6.17 7.06
N MET A 45 3.07 -5.69 6.03
CA MET A 45 3.42 -6.49 4.86
C MET A 45 4.35 -7.64 5.21
N TYR A 46 5.39 -7.40 6.00
CA TYR A 46 6.28 -8.45 6.50
C TYR A 46 5.55 -9.48 7.35
N GLN A 47 4.66 -9.04 8.23
CA GLN A 47 3.83 -9.94 9.04
C GLN A 47 2.97 -10.85 8.16
N THR A 48 2.40 -10.29 7.10
CA THR A 48 1.59 -11.05 6.13
C THR A 48 2.43 -12.07 5.37
N VAL A 49 3.61 -11.67 4.91
CA VAL A 49 4.56 -12.58 4.23
C VAL A 49 4.94 -13.74 5.15
N GLU A 50 5.26 -13.45 6.40
CA GLU A 50 5.61 -14.49 7.39
C GLU A 50 4.47 -15.49 7.57
N ARG A 51 3.24 -14.98 7.70
CA ARG A 51 2.07 -15.83 7.82
C ARG A 51 1.87 -16.73 6.60
N VAL A 52 1.96 -16.17 5.40
CA VAL A 52 1.80 -16.92 4.14
C VAL A 52 2.85 -18.00 4.02
N LEU A 53 4.11 -17.70 4.35
CA LEU A 53 5.19 -18.68 4.30
C LEU A 53 5.00 -19.83 5.29
N LYS A 54 4.37 -19.58 6.44
CA LYS A 54 4.04 -20.62 7.41
C LYS A 54 2.84 -21.49 6.99
N GLU A 55 1.90 -20.91 6.26
CA GLU A 55 0.67 -21.60 5.82
C GLU A 55 0.86 -22.41 4.54
N THR A 56 1.96 -22.18 3.79
CA THR A 56 2.27 -22.95 2.61
C THR A 56 2.66 -24.38 2.96
N PRO A 57 2.59 -25.33 2.06
CA PRO A 57 2.15 -25.31 0.67
C PRO A 57 0.69 -25.71 0.46
N TYR A 58 -0.04 -26.02 1.52
CA TYR A 58 -1.38 -26.64 1.46
C TYR A 58 -2.45 -25.71 0.88
N SER A 59 -2.42 -24.44 1.24
CA SER A 59 -3.41 -23.45 0.78
C SER A 59 -3.36 -23.20 -0.73
N PHE A 60 -2.20 -23.28 -1.36
CA PHE A 60 -2.08 -23.11 -2.82
C PHE A 60 -2.66 -24.27 -3.61
N LYS A 61 -2.52 -25.50 -3.08
CA LYS A 61 -3.07 -26.70 -3.71
C LYS A 61 -4.60 -26.69 -3.68
N ASP A 62 -5.16 -26.30 -2.56
CA ASP A 62 -6.60 -26.18 -2.37
C ASP A 62 -7.18 -25.03 -3.20
N PHE A 63 -6.37 -23.98 -3.43
CA PHE A 63 -6.75 -22.83 -4.23
C PHE A 63 -6.86 -23.17 -5.73
N ASP A 64 -6.02 -24.04 -6.26
CA ASP A 64 -6.06 -24.47 -7.64
C ASP A 64 -7.32 -25.28 -7.97
N GLU A 65 -7.91 -25.92 -6.96
CA GLU A 65 -9.18 -26.64 -7.08
C GLU A 65 -10.40 -25.75 -6.84
N GLN A 66 -10.16 -24.48 -6.53
CA GLN A 66 -11.23 -23.54 -6.26
C GLN A 66 -12.11 -23.36 -7.50
N ARG A 67 -13.41 -23.39 -7.28
CA ARG A 67 -14.40 -23.42 -8.33
C ARG A 67 -14.26 -22.21 -9.27
N TRP A 68 -14.45 -22.44 -10.54
CA TRP A 68 -14.52 -21.42 -11.59
C TRP A 68 -15.36 -20.21 -11.20
N ILE A 69 -16.49 -20.42 -10.51
CA ILE A 69 -17.41 -19.37 -10.05
C ILE A 69 -16.68 -18.35 -9.14
N ASP A 70 -15.84 -18.84 -8.20
CA ASP A 70 -15.10 -17.97 -7.27
C ASP A 70 -14.08 -17.10 -8.00
N LYS A 71 -13.44 -17.64 -9.03
CA LYS A 71 -12.51 -16.90 -9.89
C LYS A 71 -13.22 -15.79 -10.66
N GLU A 72 -14.40 -16.07 -11.21
CA GLU A 72 -15.18 -15.09 -11.95
C GLU A 72 -15.71 -13.96 -11.06
N VAL A 73 -16.15 -14.30 -9.84
CA VAL A 73 -16.58 -13.30 -8.85
C VAL A 73 -15.41 -12.41 -8.47
N ALA A 74 -14.26 -12.99 -8.16
CA ALA A 74 -13.05 -12.24 -7.80
C ALA A 74 -12.63 -11.32 -8.96
N LYS A 75 -12.64 -11.83 -10.17
CA LYS A 75 -12.29 -11.06 -11.38
C LYS A 75 -13.21 -9.86 -11.58
N ARG A 76 -14.51 -10.05 -11.40
CA ARG A 76 -15.50 -8.96 -11.49
C ARG A 76 -15.25 -7.90 -10.42
N ASP A 77 -15.04 -8.31 -9.18
CA ASP A 77 -14.82 -7.40 -8.08
C ASP A 77 -13.52 -6.61 -8.26
N LEU A 78 -12.45 -7.26 -8.71
CA LEU A 78 -11.19 -6.59 -8.98
C LEU A 78 -11.29 -5.59 -10.14
N LYS A 79 -12.10 -5.86 -11.14
CA LYS A 79 -12.38 -4.90 -12.23
C LYS A 79 -13.07 -3.63 -11.69
N GLN A 80 -13.97 -3.77 -10.73
CA GLN A 80 -14.57 -2.61 -10.05
C GLN A 80 -13.53 -1.80 -9.30
N HIS A 81 -12.59 -2.47 -8.63
CA HIS A 81 -11.47 -1.79 -7.97
C HIS A 81 -10.62 -0.99 -8.95
N ILE A 82 -10.39 -1.52 -10.15
CA ILE A 82 -9.65 -0.80 -11.20
C ILE A 82 -10.34 0.52 -11.56
N GLU A 83 -11.66 0.52 -11.68
CA GLU A 83 -12.40 1.76 -11.97
C GLU A 83 -12.26 2.78 -10.85
N VAL A 84 -12.34 2.35 -9.60
CA VAL A 84 -12.12 3.22 -8.43
C VAL A 84 -10.70 3.77 -8.43
N GLU A 85 -9.70 2.93 -8.70
CA GLU A 85 -8.30 3.35 -8.81
C GLU A 85 -8.10 4.39 -9.92
N ASN A 86 -8.73 4.19 -11.08
CA ASN A 86 -8.65 5.13 -12.19
C ASN A 86 -9.24 6.49 -11.83
N GLN A 87 -10.36 6.52 -11.13
CA GLN A 87 -10.96 7.76 -10.65
C GLN A 87 -10.03 8.48 -9.68
N MET A 88 -9.39 7.73 -8.79
CA MET A 88 -8.44 8.28 -7.83
C MET A 88 -7.20 8.84 -8.53
N ILE A 89 -6.68 8.13 -9.52
CA ILE A 89 -5.53 8.57 -10.32
C ILE A 89 -5.84 9.90 -11.02
N GLU A 90 -7.00 10.02 -11.66
CA GLU A 90 -7.40 11.25 -12.35
C GLU A 90 -7.58 12.42 -11.37
N LEU A 91 -8.18 12.16 -10.21
CA LEU A 91 -8.34 13.16 -9.17
C LEU A 91 -6.98 13.64 -8.65
N LEU A 92 -6.05 12.74 -8.42
CA LEU A 92 -4.69 13.07 -7.95
C LEU A 92 -3.92 13.89 -8.98
N LYS A 93 -4.02 13.58 -10.27
CA LYS A 93 -3.42 14.37 -11.33
C LYS A 93 -3.89 15.83 -11.26
N GLU A 94 -5.17 16.05 -11.08
CA GLU A 94 -5.74 17.37 -10.96
C GLU A 94 -5.28 18.08 -9.68
N GLN A 95 -5.29 17.38 -8.56
CA GLN A 95 -4.82 17.93 -7.28
C GLN A 95 -3.35 18.34 -7.34
N ILE A 96 -2.49 17.50 -7.92
CA ILE A 96 -1.06 17.81 -8.11
C ILE A 96 -0.86 19.05 -8.95
N LYS A 97 -1.63 19.18 -10.04
CA LYS A 97 -1.56 20.33 -10.94
C LYS A 97 -1.97 21.64 -10.25
N ASN A 98 -2.94 21.60 -9.36
CA ASN A 98 -3.54 22.78 -8.75
C ASN A 98 -2.93 23.18 -7.42
N VAL A 99 -2.26 22.27 -6.71
CA VAL A 99 -1.65 22.57 -5.43
C VAL A 99 -0.35 23.38 -5.62
N LYS A 100 -0.17 24.43 -4.83
CA LYS A 100 0.99 25.31 -4.93
C LYS A 100 2.05 25.07 -3.86
N GLN A 101 1.63 24.56 -2.71
CA GLN A 101 2.53 24.31 -1.59
C GLN A 101 3.37 23.05 -1.87
N PRO A 102 4.74 23.18 -1.94
CA PRO A 102 5.60 22.06 -2.39
C PRO A 102 5.49 20.79 -1.54
N THR A 103 5.34 20.91 -0.23
CA THR A 103 5.23 19.76 0.68
C THR A 103 3.95 18.99 0.46
N ILE A 104 2.83 19.68 0.31
CA ILE A 104 1.53 19.03 0.02
C ILE A 104 1.57 18.37 -1.36
N LYS A 105 2.19 19.04 -2.33
CA LYS A 105 2.38 18.47 -3.66
C LYS A 105 3.17 17.17 -3.62
N ALA A 106 4.26 17.13 -2.85
CA ALA A 106 5.08 15.93 -2.70
C ALA A 106 4.28 14.76 -2.10
N ILE A 107 3.39 15.03 -1.15
CA ILE A 107 2.52 14.01 -0.55
C ILE A 107 1.53 13.49 -1.58
N PHE A 108 0.89 14.35 -2.36
CA PHE A 108 -0.02 13.92 -3.42
C PHE A 108 0.70 13.11 -4.50
N GLU A 109 1.92 13.48 -4.86
CA GLU A 109 2.75 12.72 -5.80
C GLU A 109 3.07 11.33 -5.25
N HIS A 110 3.35 11.21 -3.96
CA HIS A 110 3.57 9.91 -3.30
C HIS A 110 2.32 9.03 -3.39
N ILE A 111 1.16 9.58 -3.06
CA ILE A 111 -0.12 8.85 -3.15
C ILE A 111 -0.39 8.45 -4.60
N TYR A 112 -0.13 9.34 -5.54
CA TYR A 112 -0.29 9.06 -6.97
C TYR A 112 0.57 7.89 -7.44
N GLU A 113 1.83 7.85 -7.04
CA GLU A 113 2.73 6.74 -7.35
C GLU A 113 2.24 5.42 -6.75
N ASP A 114 1.73 5.45 -5.52
CA ASP A 114 1.12 4.28 -4.88
C ASP A 114 -0.11 3.79 -5.65
N GLU A 115 -0.97 4.68 -6.10
CA GLU A 115 -2.16 4.32 -6.89
C GLU A 115 -1.79 3.70 -8.24
N LEU A 116 -0.75 4.22 -8.90
CA LEU A 116 -0.23 3.63 -10.14
C LEU A 116 0.30 2.21 -9.90
N ARG A 117 0.98 2.00 -8.79
CA ARG A 117 1.48 0.68 -8.41
C ARG A 117 0.33 -0.29 -8.10
N HIS A 118 -0.68 0.15 -7.37
CA HIS A 118 -1.88 -0.65 -7.08
C HIS A 118 -2.60 -1.06 -8.37
N HIS A 119 -2.76 -0.13 -9.30
CA HIS A 119 -3.37 -0.39 -10.60
C HIS A 119 -2.62 -1.48 -11.35
N LYS A 120 -1.29 -1.39 -11.40
CA LYS A 120 -0.44 -2.39 -12.04
C LYS A 120 -0.60 -3.78 -11.39
N ILE A 121 -0.62 -3.83 -10.06
CA ILE A 121 -0.81 -5.08 -9.31
C ILE A 121 -2.19 -5.68 -9.63
N LEU A 122 -3.25 -4.88 -9.61
CA LEU A 122 -4.60 -5.34 -9.94
C LEU A 122 -4.67 -5.92 -11.35
N MET A 123 -4.04 -5.27 -12.32
CA MET A 123 -4.00 -5.78 -13.70
C MET A 123 -3.27 -7.10 -13.78
N GLN A 124 -2.16 -7.26 -13.06
CA GLN A 124 -1.41 -8.52 -13.02
C GLN A 124 -2.22 -9.64 -12.38
N VAL A 125 -2.90 -9.36 -11.27
CA VAL A 125 -3.74 -10.35 -10.56
C VAL A 125 -4.90 -10.79 -11.45
N ILE A 126 -5.60 -9.88 -12.10
CA ILE A 126 -6.70 -10.20 -13.02
C ILE A 126 -6.20 -11.05 -14.18
N GLY A 127 -5.03 -10.74 -14.73
CA GLY A 127 -4.43 -11.52 -15.80
C GLY A 127 -4.05 -12.94 -15.39
N SER A 128 -3.84 -13.18 -14.09
CA SER A 128 -3.51 -14.49 -13.52
C SER A 128 -4.75 -15.34 -13.19
N LEU A 129 -5.90 -14.72 -13.10
CA LEU A 129 -7.16 -15.40 -12.84
C LEU A 129 -7.75 -15.90 -14.16
#